data_b20b827d41665064683e85f0cb618bd0
#
_entry.id   b20b827d41665064683e85f0cb618bd0
#
_cell.length_a   1.000
_cell.length_b   1.000
_cell.length_c   1.000
_cell.angle_alpha   90.00
_cell.angle_beta   90.00
_cell.angle_gamma   90.00
#
_symmetry.space_group_name_H-M   'P 1'
#
loop_
_entity.id
_entity.type
_entity.pdbx_description
1 polymer ?
#
loop_
_entity_poly.entity_id
_entity_poly.type
_entity_poly.pdbx_seq_one_letter_code
_entity_poly.pdbx_strand_id
1 'polypeptide(L)'
;IKRFPSWGYPYYVRGWAYELSGDDEKAMADYNAGIDVDKTYPYLYLMRGERYLKRGDMDKANADFGEVVRQDTVAESGSARQYALHFLGRDDEALEWMDRIIEDDPDDAGPYYDKACLLARMGRVPEAISALETAFEKGYRSFAHIENDDDVDALRNEPEFISLIRRYQAEMDAEKSEVHTDAAPSVVSEIQMKKMYSGVYEVPCDINGLPLKFILDTGASTVSISSVEASFMLKNGYLKKDDIRGKEYFSTATGEIREGTVINLRKIEVGDAVLRNVEASVAHNQQAPLLLGQSVLERFGTITIDNINSRLIIAQ
;
A
#
# COMPACT_ATOMS: atom_id res chain seq x y z
N ILE A 1 -16.06 -3.17 -10.77
CA ILE A 1 -16.81 -4.10 -11.66
C ILE A 1 -17.63 -3.35 -12.70
N LYS A 2 -18.57 -2.47 -12.34
CA LYS A 2 -19.41 -1.73 -13.32
C LYS A 2 -18.60 -1.00 -14.40
N ARG A 3 -17.37 -0.55 -14.11
CA ARG A 3 -16.52 0.23 -15.03
C ARG A 3 -15.64 -0.65 -15.92
N PHE A 4 -15.29 -1.85 -15.46
CA PHE A 4 -14.45 -2.83 -16.14
C PHE A 4 -15.08 -4.22 -16.04
N PRO A 5 -16.19 -4.46 -16.75
CA PRO A 5 -16.98 -5.68 -16.60
C PRO A 5 -16.26 -6.94 -17.12
N SER A 6 -15.24 -6.79 -17.94
CA SER A 6 -14.44 -7.89 -18.51
C SER A 6 -13.10 -8.11 -17.82
N TRP A 7 -12.83 -7.47 -16.69
CA TRP A 7 -11.58 -7.58 -15.96
C TRP A 7 -11.76 -8.36 -14.66
N GLY A 8 -10.98 -9.41 -14.46
CA GLY A 8 -11.10 -10.33 -13.30
C GLY A 8 -10.67 -9.72 -11.98
N TYR A 9 -9.66 -8.83 -11.99
CA TYR A 9 -9.09 -8.22 -10.79
C TYR A 9 -10.10 -7.58 -9.81
N PRO A 10 -11.11 -6.78 -10.24
CA PRO A 10 -12.11 -6.23 -9.32
C PRO A 10 -12.97 -7.27 -8.61
N TYR A 11 -13.19 -8.43 -9.24
CA TYR A 11 -13.91 -9.54 -8.63
C TYR A 11 -13.03 -10.24 -7.60
N TYR A 12 -11.75 -10.46 -7.93
CA TYR A 12 -10.75 -10.99 -7.00
C TYR A 12 -10.69 -10.14 -5.72
N VAL A 13 -10.45 -8.82 -5.84
CA VAL A 13 -10.33 -7.93 -4.67
C VAL A 13 -11.60 -7.90 -3.82
N ARG A 14 -12.79 -7.88 -4.45
CA ARG A 14 -14.04 -7.89 -3.69
C ARG A 14 -14.32 -9.25 -3.05
N GLY A 15 -14.02 -10.34 -3.74
CA GLY A 15 -14.10 -11.68 -3.20
C GLY A 15 -13.22 -11.84 -1.97
N TRP A 16 -11.98 -11.41 -2.06
CA TRP A 16 -11.05 -11.39 -0.93
C TRP A 16 -11.55 -10.53 0.25
N ALA A 17 -12.10 -9.35 -0.02
CA ALA A 17 -12.72 -8.53 1.03
C ALA A 17 -13.89 -9.22 1.72
N TYR A 18 -14.68 -10.03 0.99
CA TYR A 18 -15.73 -10.86 1.58
C TYR A 18 -15.16 -11.98 2.44
N GLU A 19 -14.04 -12.59 2.06
CA GLU A 19 -13.35 -13.58 2.92
C GLU A 19 -12.92 -12.96 4.25
N LEU A 20 -12.27 -11.81 4.21
CA LEU A 20 -11.84 -11.08 5.40
C LEU A 20 -13.03 -10.71 6.32
N SER A 21 -14.23 -10.53 5.76
CA SER A 21 -15.46 -10.30 6.52
C SER A 21 -16.19 -11.57 6.95
N GLY A 22 -15.65 -12.74 6.59
CA GLY A 22 -16.25 -14.06 6.91
C GLY A 22 -17.42 -14.46 6.02
N ASP A 23 -17.67 -13.76 4.91
CA ASP A 23 -18.78 -14.04 3.98
C ASP A 23 -18.31 -14.92 2.80
N ASP A 24 -18.03 -16.17 3.11
CA ASP A 24 -17.54 -17.17 2.14
C ASP A 24 -18.46 -17.37 0.92
N GLU A 25 -19.77 -17.18 1.07
CA GLU A 25 -20.70 -17.37 -0.04
C GLU A 25 -20.58 -16.23 -1.06
N LYS A 26 -20.45 -14.99 -0.59
CA LYS A 26 -20.21 -13.85 -1.49
C LYS A 26 -18.83 -13.90 -2.12
N ALA A 27 -17.80 -14.34 -1.37
CA ALA A 27 -16.48 -14.55 -1.91
C ALA A 27 -16.51 -15.54 -3.08
N MET A 28 -17.11 -16.71 -2.88
CA MET A 28 -17.28 -17.72 -3.94
C MET A 28 -18.09 -17.23 -5.14
N ALA A 29 -19.13 -16.44 -4.90
CA ALA A 29 -19.93 -15.86 -5.98
C ALA A 29 -19.09 -14.89 -6.83
N ASP A 30 -18.22 -14.09 -6.19
CA ASP A 30 -17.32 -13.17 -6.89
C ASP A 30 -16.23 -13.91 -7.66
N TYR A 31 -15.60 -14.94 -7.09
CA TYR A 31 -14.60 -15.71 -7.81
C TYR A 31 -15.19 -16.40 -9.04
N ASN A 32 -16.38 -16.97 -8.93
CA ASN A 32 -17.09 -17.56 -10.07
C ASN A 32 -17.39 -16.50 -11.14
N ALA A 33 -17.98 -15.37 -10.75
CA ALA A 33 -18.30 -14.30 -11.68
C ALA A 33 -17.05 -13.68 -12.32
N GLY A 34 -15.94 -13.60 -11.57
CA GLY A 34 -14.64 -13.16 -12.08
C GLY A 34 -14.11 -14.10 -13.15
N ILE A 35 -14.16 -15.42 -12.91
CA ILE A 35 -13.73 -16.44 -13.88
C ILE A 35 -14.61 -16.44 -15.13
N ASP A 36 -15.91 -16.20 -14.99
CA ASP A 36 -16.82 -16.13 -16.14
C ASP A 36 -16.48 -14.99 -17.09
N VAL A 37 -15.98 -13.86 -16.57
CA VAL A 37 -15.62 -12.68 -17.36
C VAL A 37 -14.16 -12.64 -17.77
N ASP A 38 -13.26 -13.23 -16.97
CA ASP A 38 -11.81 -13.24 -17.21
C ASP A 38 -11.22 -14.60 -16.82
N LYS A 39 -11.16 -15.49 -17.80
CA LYS A 39 -10.63 -16.85 -17.60
C LYS A 39 -9.11 -16.91 -17.52
N THR A 40 -8.42 -15.77 -17.68
CA THR A 40 -6.96 -15.71 -17.75
C THR A 40 -6.32 -15.11 -16.50
N TYR A 41 -7.12 -14.83 -15.47
CA TYR A 41 -6.61 -14.26 -14.22
C TYR A 41 -6.39 -15.35 -13.16
N PRO A 42 -5.14 -15.84 -12.94
CA PRO A 42 -4.85 -17.04 -12.14
C PRO A 42 -5.31 -16.95 -10.69
N TYR A 43 -5.25 -15.75 -10.07
CA TYR A 43 -5.65 -15.57 -8.67
C TYR A 43 -7.11 -15.90 -8.39
N LEU A 44 -8.02 -15.75 -9.37
CA LEU A 44 -9.42 -16.15 -9.19
C LEU A 44 -9.57 -17.67 -8.99
N TYR A 45 -8.78 -18.44 -9.74
CA TYR A 45 -8.75 -19.91 -9.58
C TYR A 45 -8.04 -20.29 -8.28
N LEU A 46 -6.93 -19.63 -7.93
CA LEU A 46 -6.23 -19.89 -6.67
C LEU A 46 -7.17 -19.72 -5.48
N MET A 47 -7.81 -18.55 -5.36
CA MET A 47 -8.70 -18.24 -4.25
C MET A 47 -9.93 -19.15 -4.21
N ARG A 48 -10.52 -19.48 -5.36
CA ARG A 48 -11.65 -20.40 -5.42
C ARG A 48 -11.22 -21.82 -5.04
N GLY A 49 -10.07 -22.26 -5.47
CA GLY A 49 -9.46 -23.55 -5.12
C GLY A 49 -9.26 -23.69 -3.61
N GLU A 50 -8.76 -22.64 -2.94
CA GLU A 50 -8.63 -22.61 -1.49
C GLU A 50 -9.99 -22.74 -0.77
N ARG A 51 -11.04 -22.07 -1.29
CA ARG A 51 -12.40 -22.23 -0.74
C ARG A 51 -12.93 -23.66 -0.93
N TYR A 52 -12.69 -24.28 -2.09
CA TYR A 52 -13.05 -25.68 -2.30
C TYR A 52 -12.27 -26.61 -1.34
N LEU A 53 -10.99 -26.34 -1.12
CA LEU A 53 -10.17 -27.07 -0.16
C LEU A 53 -10.73 -26.97 1.26
N LYS A 54 -11.07 -25.77 1.73
CA LYS A 54 -11.70 -25.56 3.04
C LYS A 54 -13.06 -26.25 3.19
N ARG A 55 -13.79 -26.44 2.09
CA ARG A 55 -15.07 -27.17 2.04
C ARG A 55 -14.91 -28.68 1.89
N GLY A 56 -13.68 -29.18 1.74
CA GLY A 56 -13.37 -30.59 1.55
C GLY A 56 -13.60 -31.10 0.12
N ASP A 57 -13.83 -30.21 -0.86
CA ASP A 57 -14.04 -30.58 -2.27
C ASP A 57 -12.68 -30.60 -3.00
N MET A 58 -11.91 -31.65 -2.72
CA MET A 58 -10.54 -31.81 -3.23
C MET A 58 -10.47 -31.86 -4.75
N ASP A 59 -11.48 -32.45 -5.41
CA ASP A 59 -11.46 -32.60 -6.87
C ASP A 59 -11.56 -31.22 -7.55
N LYS A 60 -12.45 -30.36 -7.06
CA LYS A 60 -12.57 -29.00 -7.59
C LYS A 60 -11.38 -28.11 -7.20
N ALA A 61 -10.87 -28.26 -5.98
CA ALA A 61 -9.67 -27.56 -5.55
C ALA A 61 -8.48 -27.88 -6.48
N ASN A 62 -8.21 -29.18 -6.70
CA ASN A 62 -7.13 -29.62 -7.59
C ASN A 62 -7.32 -29.19 -9.04
N ALA A 63 -8.57 -29.15 -9.53
CA ALA A 63 -8.85 -28.65 -10.88
C ALA A 63 -8.50 -27.16 -11.01
N ASP A 64 -8.86 -26.35 -10.02
CA ASP A 64 -8.56 -24.92 -10.00
C ASP A 64 -7.04 -24.67 -9.86
N PHE A 65 -6.35 -25.35 -8.94
CA PHE A 65 -4.90 -25.22 -8.80
C PHE A 65 -4.16 -25.70 -10.08
N GLY A 66 -4.65 -26.77 -10.73
CA GLY A 66 -4.13 -27.20 -12.02
C GLY A 66 -4.28 -26.14 -13.11
N GLU A 67 -5.38 -25.38 -13.08
CA GLU A 67 -5.63 -24.30 -14.02
C GLU A 67 -4.67 -23.11 -13.76
N VAL A 68 -4.39 -22.76 -12.50
CA VAL A 68 -3.35 -21.78 -12.15
C VAL A 68 -1.99 -22.18 -12.75
N VAL A 69 -1.56 -23.44 -12.51
CA VAL A 69 -0.27 -23.95 -13.02
C VAL A 69 -0.23 -23.92 -14.55
N ARG A 70 -1.36 -24.13 -15.23
CA ARG A 70 -1.45 -24.11 -16.69
C ARG A 70 -1.35 -22.67 -17.26
N GLN A 71 -1.93 -21.70 -16.57
CA GLN A 71 -2.02 -20.31 -17.05
C GLN A 71 -0.80 -19.47 -16.68
N ASP A 72 -0.35 -19.60 -15.44
CA ASP A 72 0.73 -18.80 -14.88
C ASP A 72 2.08 -19.44 -15.25
N THR A 73 2.63 -19.02 -16.38
CA THR A 73 3.82 -19.62 -17.00
C THR A 73 5.04 -18.71 -17.00
N VAL A 74 4.91 -17.48 -16.53
CA VAL A 74 5.99 -16.49 -16.43
C VAL A 74 6.38 -16.36 -14.96
N ALA A 75 7.67 -16.63 -14.66
CA ALA A 75 8.20 -16.49 -13.32
C ALA A 75 8.53 -15.00 -13.07
N GLU A 76 7.56 -14.27 -12.55
CA GLU A 76 7.66 -12.84 -12.24
C GLU A 76 7.04 -12.54 -10.88
N SER A 77 7.38 -11.39 -10.31
CA SER A 77 6.77 -10.90 -9.06
C SER A 77 5.25 -10.83 -9.20
N GLY A 78 4.52 -11.36 -8.20
CA GLY A 78 3.06 -11.47 -8.24
C GLY A 78 2.52 -12.72 -8.94
N SER A 79 3.36 -13.73 -9.24
CA SER A 79 2.90 -15.05 -9.69
C SER A 79 2.04 -15.74 -8.63
N ALA A 80 1.05 -16.53 -9.06
CA ALA A 80 0.20 -17.35 -8.19
C ALA A 80 0.60 -18.84 -8.21
N ARG A 81 1.48 -19.21 -9.16
CA ARG A 81 1.82 -20.62 -9.46
C ARG A 81 2.44 -21.37 -8.30
N GLN A 82 3.32 -20.74 -7.53
CA GLN A 82 3.99 -21.35 -6.38
C GLN A 82 3.00 -21.83 -5.33
N TYR A 83 1.96 -21.07 -5.04
CA TYR A 83 0.92 -21.46 -4.09
C TYR A 83 0.08 -22.62 -4.63
N ALA A 84 -0.30 -22.57 -5.90
CA ALA A 84 -1.03 -23.68 -6.53
C ALA A 84 -0.23 -24.97 -6.57
N LEU A 85 1.08 -24.90 -6.83
CA LEU A 85 1.99 -26.05 -6.78
C LEU A 85 2.05 -26.65 -5.36
N HIS A 86 2.15 -25.80 -4.34
CA HIS A 86 2.11 -26.24 -2.95
C HIS A 86 0.81 -26.98 -2.61
N PHE A 87 -0.34 -26.40 -2.95
CA PHE A 87 -1.63 -27.06 -2.71
C PHE A 87 -1.80 -28.40 -3.47
N LEU A 88 -1.10 -28.56 -4.59
CA LEU A 88 -1.04 -29.83 -5.32
C LEU A 88 -0.01 -30.82 -4.73
N GLY A 89 0.67 -30.48 -3.62
CA GLY A 89 1.71 -31.31 -3.01
C GLY A 89 3.02 -31.34 -3.79
N ARG A 90 3.26 -30.34 -4.64
CA ARG A 90 4.44 -30.20 -5.51
C ARG A 90 5.41 -29.16 -4.97
N ASP A 91 5.81 -29.31 -3.70
CA ASP A 91 6.55 -28.31 -2.94
C ASP A 91 7.93 -27.98 -3.54
N ASP A 92 8.65 -28.99 -4.05
CA ASP A 92 9.96 -28.75 -4.69
C ASP A 92 9.81 -27.87 -5.94
N GLU A 93 8.79 -28.12 -6.75
CA GLU A 93 8.53 -27.29 -7.94
C GLU A 93 8.06 -25.87 -7.58
N ALA A 94 7.34 -25.72 -6.46
CA ALA A 94 6.94 -24.42 -5.95
C ALA A 94 8.15 -23.59 -5.54
N LEU A 95 9.13 -24.20 -4.87
CA LEU A 95 10.37 -23.53 -4.47
C LEU A 95 11.27 -23.22 -5.66
N GLU A 96 11.42 -24.15 -6.62
CA GLU A 96 12.13 -23.88 -7.87
C GLU A 96 11.50 -22.70 -8.64
N TRP A 97 10.18 -22.56 -8.59
CA TRP A 97 9.49 -21.44 -9.21
C TRP A 97 9.81 -20.11 -8.52
N MET A 98 9.81 -20.10 -7.17
CA MET A 98 10.22 -18.95 -6.39
C MET A 98 11.68 -18.56 -6.64
N ASP A 99 12.58 -19.55 -6.76
CA ASP A 99 13.98 -19.27 -7.05
C ASP A 99 14.15 -18.59 -8.41
N ARG A 100 13.38 -18.99 -9.43
CA ARG A 100 13.38 -18.31 -10.75
C ARG A 100 12.87 -16.88 -10.69
N ILE A 101 11.82 -16.61 -9.88
CA ILE A 101 11.32 -15.24 -9.67
C ILE A 101 12.40 -14.37 -9.04
N ILE A 102 13.11 -14.91 -8.04
CA ILE A 102 14.20 -14.23 -7.36
C ILE A 102 15.40 -14.01 -8.29
N GLU A 103 15.70 -14.98 -9.18
CA GLU A 103 16.80 -14.86 -10.16
C GLU A 103 16.56 -13.77 -11.20
N ASP A 104 15.29 -13.48 -11.54
CA ASP A 104 14.92 -12.43 -12.49
C ASP A 104 15.20 -11.01 -11.94
N ASP A 105 14.88 -10.79 -10.65
CA ASP A 105 15.25 -9.55 -9.93
C ASP A 105 15.72 -9.87 -8.50
N PRO A 106 17.03 -10.13 -8.31
CA PRO A 106 17.57 -10.50 -6.99
C PRO A 106 17.57 -9.35 -5.96
N ASP A 107 17.27 -8.14 -6.37
CA ASP A 107 17.21 -6.97 -5.47
C ASP A 107 15.77 -6.61 -5.07
N ASP A 108 14.76 -7.21 -5.68
CA ASP A 108 13.37 -7.08 -5.23
C ASP A 108 13.16 -7.86 -3.92
N ALA A 109 12.77 -7.14 -2.87
CA ALA A 109 12.52 -7.73 -1.55
C ALA A 109 11.22 -8.54 -1.46
N GLY A 110 10.25 -8.27 -2.35
CA GLY A 110 8.93 -8.90 -2.36
C GLY A 110 8.99 -10.42 -2.51
N PRO A 111 9.66 -10.94 -3.55
CA PRO A 111 9.78 -12.39 -3.78
C PRO A 111 10.44 -13.17 -2.62
N TYR A 112 11.34 -12.56 -1.85
CA TYR A 112 11.89 -13.21 -0.65
C TYR A 112 10.86 -13.30 0.47
N TYR A 113 9.99 -12.30 0.61
CA TYR A 113 8.86 -12.37 1.52
C TYR A 113 7.85 -13.44 1.09
N ASP A 114 7.49 -13.49 -0.18
CA ASP A 114 6.61 -14.53 -0.73
C ASP A 114 7.18 -15.94 -0.52
N LYS A 115 8.51 -16.11 -0.65
CA LYS A 115 9.20 -17.36 -0.34
C LYS A 115 9.11 -17.72 1.14
N ALA A 116 9.21 -16.72 2.03
CA ALA A 116 9.04 -16.95 3.46
C ALA A 116 7.60 -17.40 3.79
N CYS A 117 6.58 -16.78 3.19
CA CYS A 117 5.18 -17.18 3.32
C CYS A 117 4.96 -18.61 2.82
N LEU A 118 5.47 -18.93 1.65
CA LEU A 118 5.37 -20.28 1.08
C LEU A 118 6.01 -21.34 1.98
N LEU A 119 7.22 -21.09 2.49
CA LEU A 119 7.93 -21.98 3.41
C LEU A 119 7.21 -22.13 4.76
N ALA A 120 6.61 -21.06 5.27
CA ALA A 120 5.80 -21.09 6.48
C ALA A 120 4.55 -21.96 6.31
N ARG A 121 3.86 -21.85 5.17
CA ARG A 121 2.73 -22.73 4.80
C ARG A 121 3.13 -24.20 4.67
N MET A 122 4.35 -24.49 4.22
CA MET A 122 4.93 -25.84 4.17
C MET A 122 5.36 -26.36 5.56
N GLY A 123 5.29 -25.53 6.62
CA GLY A 123 5.80 -25.87 7.95
C GLY A 123 7.33 -25.88 8.05
N ARG A 124 8.04 -25.34 7.05
CA ARG A 124 9.51 -25.25 7.02
C ARG A 124 10.00 -24.00 7.78
N VAL A 125 9.65 -23.93 9.06
CA VAL A 125 9.79 -22.72 9.92
C VAL A 125 11.21 -22.13 9.92
N PRO A 126 12.32 -22.88 10.11
CA PRO A 126 13.64 -22.26 10.10
C PRO A 126 14.02 -21.63 8.76
N GLU A 127 13.61 -22.24 7.67
CA GLU A 127 13.87 -21.75 6.31
C GLU A 127 13.01 -20.54 5.98
N ALA A 128 11.76 -20.53 6.46
CA ALA A 128 10.86 -19.38 6.34
C ALA A 128 11.44 -18.14 7.04
N ILE A 129 11.96 -18.31 8.28
CA ILE A 129 12.60 -17.22 9.03
C ILE A 129 13.84 -16.70 8.30
N SER A 130 14.66 -17.61 7.73
CA SER A 130 15.84 -17.21 6.95
C SER A 130 15.47 -16.44 5.67
N ALA A 131 14.42 -16.87 4.96
CA ALA A 131 13.93 -16.16 3.79
C ALA A 131 13.37 -14.76 4.16
N LEU A 132 12.66 -14.66 5.29
CA LEU A 132 12.15 -13.39 5.80
C LEU A 132 13.29 -12.44 6.20
N GLU A 133 14.36 -12.97 6.81
CA GLU A 133 15.56 -12.18 7.13
C GLU A 133 16.17 -11.60 5.85
N THR A 134 16.30 -12.42 4.81
CA THR A 134 16.77 -11.97 3.50
C THR A 134 15.85 -10.89 2.91
N ALA A 135 14.52 -11.04 3.03
CA ALA A 135 13.59 -10.02 2.60
C ALA A 135 13.85 -8.67 3.31
N PHE A 136 14.09 -8.69 4.62
CA PHE A 136 14.46 -7.49 5.38
C PHE A 136 15.80 -6.91 4.95
N GLU A 137 16.82 -7.73 4.71
CA GLU A 137 18.11 -7.30 4.19
C GLU A 137 17.98 -6.62 2.82
N LYS A 138 17.05 -7.09 1.99
CA LYS A 138 16.70 -6.49 0.70
C LYS A 138 15.78 -5.27 0.81
N GLY A 139 15.36 -4.89 2.01
CA GLY A 139 14.59 -3.67 2.26
C GLY A 139 13.08 -3.85 2.40
N TYR A 140 12.57 -5.07 2.56
CA TYR A 140 11.16 -5.27 2.91
C TYR A 140 10.87 -4.64 4.27
N ARG A 141 9.84 -3.76 4.36
CA ARG A 141 9.51 -3.01 5.59
C ARG A 141 8.01 -2.94 5.88
N SER A 142 7.20 -3.77 5.22
CA SER A 142 5.74 -3.77 5.37
C SER A 142 5.30 -4.53 6.64
N PHE A 143 5.71 -4.08 7.83
CA PHE A 143 5.40 -4.77 9.10
C PHE A 143 3.90 -4.89 9.36
N ALA A 144 3.11 -3.88 9.01
CA ALA A 144 1.65 -3.95 9.14
C ALA A 144 1.04 -5.05 8.24
N HIS A 145 1.66 -5.34 7.09
CA HIS A 145 1.27 -6.48 6.26
C HIS A 145 1.60 -7.79 6.97
N ILE A 146 2.84 -7.96 7.45
CA ILE A 146 3.28 -9.17 8.17
C ILE A 146 2.37 -9.47 9.38
N GLU A 147 1.94 -8.43 10.10
CA GLU A 147 1.05 -8.58 11.27
C GLU A 147 -0.32 -9.17 10.92
N ASN A 148 -0.82 -8.92 9.72
CA ASN A 148 -2.15 -9.30 9.27
C ASN A 148 -2.14 -10.42 8.22
N ASP A 149 -0.99 -10.98 7.89
CA ASP A 149 -0.83 -12.02 6.89
C ASP A 149 -0.93 -13.42 7.54
N ASP A 150 -1.99 -14.15 7.22
CA ASP A 150 -2.22 -15.51 7.74
C ASP A 150 -1.16 -16.50 7.24
N ASP A 151 -0.44 -16.20 6.16
CA ASP A 151 0.58 -17.08 5.59
C ASP A 151 1.79 -17.25 6.52
N VAL A 152 2.03 -16.30 7.42
CA VAL A 152 3.10 -16.37 8.43
C VAL A 152 2.63 -16.82 9.80
N ASP A 153 1.40 -17.29 9.95
CA ASP A 153 0.85 -17.71 11.25
C ASP A 153 1.69 -18.78 11.95
N ALA A 154 2.27 -19.71 11.18
CA ALA A 154 3.16 -20.73 11.71
C ALA A 154 4.43 -20.16 12.38
N LEU A 155 4.80 -18.91 12.05
CA LEU A 155 6.00 -18.24 12.58
C LEU A 155 5.72 -17.39 13.82
N ARG A 156 4.47 -16.97 14.05
CA ARG A 156 4.13 -15.92 15.04
C ARG A 156 4.58 -16.20 16.46
N ASN A 157 4.65 -17.47 16.85
CA ASN A 157 5.05 -17.89 18.18
C ASN A 157 6.53 -18.29 18.28
N GLU A 158 7.27 -18.24 17.18
CA GLU A 158 8.68 -18.61 17.15
C GLU A 158 9.55 -17.49 17.73
N PRO A 159 10.40 -17.76 18.72
CA PRO A 159 11.25 -16.75 19.35
C PRO A 159 12.15 -16.02 18.34
N GLU A 160 12.66 -16.74 17.35
CA GLU A 160 13.53 -16.23 16.30
C GLU A 160 12.76 -15.23 15.40
N PHE A 161 11.52 -15.54 15.02
CA PHE A 161 10.66 -14.64 14.26
C PHE A 161 10.37 -13.35 15.06
N ILE A 162 9.97 -13.49 16.34
CA ILE A 162 9.69 -12.34 17.21
C ILE A 162 10.92 -11.45 17.34
N SER A 163 12.10 -12.06 17.52
CA SER A 163 13.38 -11.35 17.62
C SER A 163 13.72 -10.63 16.32
N LEU A 164 13.51 -11.29 15.18
CA LEU A 164 13.76 -10.76 13.86
C LEU A 164 12.89 -9.50 13.59
N ILE A 165 11.59 -9.61 13.80
CA ILE A 165 10.64 -8.49 13.64
C ILE A 165 11.07 -7.30 14.51
N ARG A 166 11.34 -7.54 15.80
CA ARG A 166 11.74 -6.47 16.73
C ARG A 166 13.03 -5.78 16.30
N ARG A 167 14.01 -6.55 15.82
CA ARG A 167 15.29 -5.99 15.36
C ARG A 167 15.09 -5.02 14.22
N TYR A 168 14.41 -5.43 13.16
CA TYR A 168 14.22 -4.59 11.99
C TYR A 168 13.21 -3.45 12.19
N GLN A 169 12.24 -3.61 13.07
CA GLN A 169 11.40 -2.49 13.52
C GLN A 169 12.22 -1.45 14.28
N ALA A 170 13.09 -1.89 15.19
CA ALA A 170 13.96 -0.99 15.95
C ALA A 170 14.99 -0.28 15.05
N GLU A 171 15.55 -0.96 14.05
CA GLU A 171 16.42 -0.36 13.03
C GLU A 171 15.69 0.72 12.24
N MET A 172 14.47 0.44 11.77
CA MET A 172 13.65 1.41 11.06
C MET A 172 13.30 2.64 11.93
N ASP A 173 13.00 2.40 13.23
CA ASP A 173 12.71 3.48 14.18
C ASP A 173 13.97 4.27 14.51
N ALA A 174 15.14 3.61 14.59
CA ALA A 174 16.44 4.26 14.76
C ALA A 174 16.79 5.09 13.51
N GLU A 175 16.65 4.56 12.30
CA GLU A 175 16.85 5.32 11.06
C GLU A 175 15.94 6.56 11.00
N LYS A 176 14.67 6.41 11.39
CA LYS A 176 13.75 7.55 11.52
C LYS A 176 14.22 8.55 12.59
N SER A 177 14.83 8.08 13.68
CA SER A 177 15.34 8.93 14.74
C SER A 177 16.71 9.51 14.43
N GLU A 178 17.60 8.79 13.69
CA GLU A 178 18.90 9.30 13.26
C GLU A 178 18.80 10.39 12.20
N VAL A 179 17.79 10.31 11.31
CA VAL A 179 17.42 11.44 10.44
C VAL A 179 17.01 12.66 11.28
N HIS A 180 16.68 12.45 12.57
CA HIS A 180 16.32 13.50 13.53
C HIS A 180 17.45 13.93 14.49
N THR A 181 18.60 13.22 14.57
CA THR A 181 19.60 13.47 15.62
C THR A 181 20.89 14.19 15.17
N ASP A 182 21.12 14.43 13.89
CA ASP A 182 22.29 15.20 13.42
C ASP A 182 22.04 16.68 13.17
N ALA A 183 20.90 17.21 13.58
CA ALA A 183 20.71 18.64 13.76
C ALA A 183 20.09 18.86 15.15
N ALA A 184 20.74 19.67 15.98
CA ALA A 184 20.02 20.33 17.09
C ALA A 184 18.67 20.82 16.57
N PRO A 185 17.56 20.80 17.35
CA PRO A 185 16.25 21.25 16.88
C PRO A 185 16.36 22.69 16.43
N SER A 186 16.65 22.89 15.15
CA SER A 186 17.11 24.18 14.66
C SER A 186 16.01 24.98 14.00
N VAL A 187 14.83 24.41 13.78
CA VAL A 187 13.68 25.19 13.30
C VAL A 187 12.41 24.63 13.93
N VAL A 188 11.93 25.30 14.98
CA VAL A 188 10.56 25.13 15.45
C VAL A 188 9.71 26.16 14.74
N SER A 189 8.93 25.72 13.76
CA SER A 189 7.94 26.59 13.12
C SER A 189 6.63 26.52 13.87
N GLU A 190 6.18 27.66 14.36
CA GLU A 190 4.83 27.84 14.94
C GLU A 190 3.92 28.49 13.91
N ILE A 191 2.93 27.77 13.43
CA ILE A 191 2.01 28.26 12.40
C ILE A 191 0.63 28.46 13.01
N GLN A 192 0.11 29.69 12.91
CA GLN A 192 -1.25 29.97 13.34
C GLN A 192 -2.26 29.33 12.40
N MET A 193 -3.07 28.44 12.92
CA MET A 193 -4.17 27.81 12.22
C MET A 193 -5.48 28.57 12.42
N LYS A 194 -6.39 28.46 11.48
CA LYS A 194 -7.75 28.96 11.62
C LYS A 194 -8.70 27.79 11.86
N LYS A 195 -9.33 27.78 13.03
CA LYS A 195 -10.38 26.78 13.32
C LYS A 195 -11.64 27.11 12.52
N MET A 196 -12.10 26.14 11.73
CA MET A 196 -13.31 26.23 10.93
C MET A 196 -14.55 25.85 11.74
N TYR A 197 -15.73 26.20 11.25
CA TYR A 197 -17.01 25.91 11.93
C TYR A 197 -17.27 24.40 12.07
N SER A 198 -16.70 23.59 11.15
CA SER A 198 -16.73 22.10 11.16
C SER A 198 -15.82 21.46 12.20
N GLY A 199 -15.01 22.28 12.92
CA GLY A 199 -14.04 21.78 13.90
C GLY A 199 -12.67 21.42 13.33
N VAL A 200 -12.48 21.40 12.01
CA VAL A 200 -11.20 21.19 11.35
C VAL A 200 -10.35 22.48 11.35
N TYR A 201 -9.05 22.33 11.10
CA TYR A 201 -8.12 23.45 11.03
C TYR A 201 -7.69 23.75 9.59
N GLU A 202 -7.70 25.03 9.22
CA GLU A 202 -7.13 25.54 7.98
C GLU A 202 -5.71 26.06 8.26
N VAL A 203 -4.75 25.58 7.48
CA VAL A 203 -3.31 25.88 7.60
C VAL A 203 -2.86 26.65 6.36
N PRO A 204 -2.18 27.80 6.50
CA PRO A 204 -1.58 28.49 5.38
C PRO A 204 -0.36 27.71 4.87
N CYS A 205 -0.31 27.46 3.56
CA CYS A 205 0.79 26.79 2.88
C CYS A 205 1.16 27.54 1.62
N ASP A 206 2.44 27.57 1.26
CA ASP A 206 2.89 28.01 -0.05
C ASP A 206 3.20 26.80 -0.93
N ILE A 207 2.59 26.73 -2.09
CA ILE A 207 2.79 25.64 -3.06
C ILE A 207 3.44 26.18 -4.31
N ASN A 208 4.70 25.88 -4.52
CA ASN A 208 5.48 26.34 -5.66
C ASN A 208 5.50 27.89 -5.80
N GLY A 209 5.38 28.64 -4.70
CA GLY A 209 5.29 30.11 -4.69
C GLY A 209 3.86 30.66 -4.75
N LEU A 210 2.84 29.79 -4.68
CA LEU A 210 1.44 30.19 -4.60
C LEU A 210 0.92 29.99 -3.16
N PRO A 211 0.53 31.07 -2.44
CA PRO A 211 -0.07 30.94 -1.12
C PRO A 211 -1.49 30.38 -1.21
N LEU A 212 -1.70 29.26 -0.58
CA LEU A 212 -2.98 28.54 -0.51
C LEU A 212 -3.30 28.21 0.96
N LYS A 213 -4.51 27.73 1.19
CA LYS A 213 -4.95 27.29 2.51
C LYS A 213 -5.45 25.87 2.42
N PHE A 214 -4.89 25.01 3.26
CA PHE A 214 -5.20 23.60 3.30
C PHE A 214 -5.92 23.23 4.59
N ILE A 215 -6.83 22.29 4.51
CA ILE A 215 -7.39 21.63 5.68
C ILE A 215 -6.34 20.62 6.17
N LEU A 216 -5.97 20.71 7.45
CA LEU A 216 -5.15 19.70 8.11
C LEU A 216 -6.01 18.45 8.31
N ASP A 217 -5.71 17.39 7.57
CA ASP A 217 -6.50 16.16 7.57
C ASP A 217 -5.59 14.92 7.75
N THR A 218 -5.48 14.45 8.98
CA THR A 218 -4.71 13.25 9.33
C THR A 218 -5.34 11.95 8.82
N GLY A 219 -6.58 12.00 8.33
CA GLY A 219 -7.28 10.88 7.69
C GLY A 219 -7.05 10.79 6.18
N ALA A 220 -6.55 11.86 5.56
CA ALA A 220 -6.17 11.83 4.14
C ALA A 220 -4.76 11.25 3.99
N SER A 221 -4.59 10.26 3.10
CA SER A 221 -3.29 9.62 2.86
C SER A 221 -2.31 10.55 2.13
N THR A 222 -2.79 11.41 1.22
CA THR A 222 -1.96 12.28 0.39
C THR A 222 -2.41 13.74 0.45
N VAL A 223 -1.58 14.64 -0.10
CA VAL A 223 -2.01 16.01 -0.40
C VAL A 223 -3.03 15.97 -1.53
N SER A 224 -4.14 16.68 -1.36
CA SER A 224 -5.15 16.81 -2.41
C SER A 224 -5.39 18.27 -2.76
N ILE A 225 -5.46 18.58 -4.06
CA ILE A 225 -5.87 19.89 -4.57
C ILE A 225 -7.06 19.71 -5.52
N SER A 226 -7.88 20.76 -5.65
CA SER A 226 -9.01 20.71 -6.57
C SER A 226 -8.56 20.92 -8.02
N SER A 227 -9.43 20.53 -8.96
CA SER A 227 -9.18 20.79 -10.38
C SER A 227 -9.13 22.29 -10.72
N VAL A 228 -9.76 23.14 -9.93
CA VAL A 228 -9.75 24.60 -10.10
C VAL A 228 -8.37 25.16 -9.78
N GLU A 229 -7.83 24.82 -8.59
CA GLU A 229 -6.50 25.27 -8.18
C GLU A 229 -5.42 24.68 -9.10
N ALA A 230 -5.49 23.41 -9.46
CA ALA A 230 -4.55 22.79 -10.38
C ALA A 230 -4.53 23.49 -11.75
N SER A 231 -5.71 23.82 -12.29
CA SER A 231 -5.85 24.56 -13.55
C SER A 231 -5.29 25.97 -13.46
N PHE A 232 -5.56 26.66 -12.35
CA PHE A 232 -4.99 27.97 -12.08
C PHE A 232 -3.47 27.92 -12.00
N MET A 233 -2.93 26.95 -11.27
CA MET A 233 -1.48 26.74 -11.11
C MET A 233 -0.79 26.46 -12.46
N LEU A 234 -1.39 25.61 -13.32
CA LEU A 234 -0.86 25.33 -14.65
C LEU A 234 -0.89 26.58 -15.54
N LYS A 235 -1.99 27.34 -15.53
CA LYS A 235 -2.15 28.56 -16.33
C LYS A 235 -1.16 29.65 -15.95
N ASN A 236 -0.80 29.75 -14.66
CA ASN A 236 0.06 30.80 -14.13
C ASN A 236 1.51 30.32 -13.87
N GLY A 237 1.89 29.11 -14.28
CA GLY A 237 3.26 28.59 -14.21
C GLY A 237 3.70 28.08 -12.84
N TYR A 238 2.79 28.00 -11.86
CA TYR A 238 3.07 27.35 -10.56
C TYR A 238 3.15 25.83 -10.69
N LEU A 239 2.46 25.23 -11.68
CA LEU A 239 2.66 23.86 -12.15
C LEU A 239 3.12 23.89 -13.61
N LYS A 240 3.93 22.90 -14.00
CA LYS A 240 4.38 22.67 -15.37
C LYS A 240 3.80 21.36 -15.89
N LYS A 241 3.82 21.16 -17.19
CA LYS A 241 3.39 19.86 -17.79
C LYS A 241 4.20 18.69 -17.27
N ASP A 242 5.49 18.91 -17.03
CA ASP A 242 6.41 17.89 -16.52
C ASP A 242 6.17 17.54 -15.04
N ASP A 243 5.38 18.35 -14.33
CA ASP A 243 4.94 18.05 -12.96
C ASP A 243 3.76 17.06 -12.95
N ILE A 244 3.12 16.79 -14.10
CA ILE A 244 2.02 15.83 -14.21
C ILE A 244 2.61 14.42 -14.39
N ARG A 245 2.34 13.51 -13.43
CA ARG A 245 2.90 12.15 -13.40
C ARG A 245 2.00 11.13 -14.08
N GLY A 246 0.69 11.33 -14.05
CA GLY A 246 -0.24 10.38 -14.62
C GLY A 246 -1.63 10.46 -14.00
N LYS A 247 -2.36 9.37 -14.10
CA LYS A 247 -3.68 9.20 -13.51
C LYS A 247 -3.66 8.03 -12.55
N GLU A 248 -4.30 8.20 -11.41
CA GLU A 248 -4.51 7.15 -10.41
C GLU A 248 -5.96 7.12 -9.94
N TYR A 249 -6.32 6.03 -9.28
CA TYR A 249 -7.64 5.85 -8.69
C TYR A 249 -7.52 5.99 -7.17
N PHE A 250 -8.28 6.93 -6.62
CA PHE A 250 -8.31 7.22 -5.20
C PHE A 250 -9.62 6.76 -4.58
N SER A 251 -9.56 6.15 -3.39
CA SER A 251 -10.75 5.91 -2.59
C SER A 251 -11.12 7.17 -1.81
N THR A 252 -12.37 7.59 -1.91
CA THR A 252 -12.89 8.69 -1.08
C THR A 252 -13.26 8.17 0.32
N ALA A 253 -13.44 9.07 1.28
CA ALA A 253 -13.91 8.74 2.63
C ALA A 253 -15.26 7.98 2.65
N THR A 254 -16.04 8.06 1.57
CA THR A 254 -17.29 7.31 1.39
C THR A 254 -17.10 5.96 0.68
N GLY A 255 -15.84 5.54 0.43
CA GLY A 255 -15.50 4.31 -0.27
C GLY A 255 -15.71 4.35 -1.80
N GLU A 256 -16.07 5.49 -2.38
CA GLU A 256 -16.14 5.64 -3.83
C GLU A 256 -14.72 5.72 -4.42
N ILE A 257 -14.46 4.94 -5.47
CA ILE A 257 -13.21 5.04 -6.23
C ILE A 257 -13.39 6.11 -7.31
N ARG A 258 -12.51 7.11 -7.32
CA ARG A 258 -12.51 8.19 -8.31
C ARG A 258 -11.16 8.30 -8.99
N GLU A 259 -11.18 8.58 -10.29
CA GLU A 259 -9.98 8.93 -11.04
C GLU A 259 -9.50 10.33 -10.62
N GLY A 260 -8.22 10.45 -10.34
CA GLY A 260 -7.54 11.72 -10.13
C GLY A 260 -6.27 11.79 -10.96
N THR A 261 -5.70 12.98 -11.05
CA THR A 261 -4.41 13.20 -11.69
C THR A 261 -3.34 13.31 -10.62
N VAL A 262 -2.27 12.54 -10.75
CA VAL A 262 -1.09 12.64 -9.88
C VAL A 262 -0.17 13.72 -10.40
N ILE A 263 0.26 14.59 -9.50
CA ILE A 263 1.18 15.67 -9.79
C ILE A 263 2.34 15.70 -8.79
N ASN A 264 3.45 16.25 -9.20
CA ASN A 264 4.58 16.55 -8.33
C ASN A 264 4.55 18.02 -7.92
N LEU A 265 4.39 18.30 -6.63
CA LEU A 265 4.58 19.64 -6.06
C LEU A 265 6.07 19.80 -5.78
N ARG A 266 6.73 20.67 -6.53
CA ARG A 266 8.19 20.88 -6.42
C ARG A 266 8.60 21.41 -5.06
N LYS A 267 7.72 22.19 -4.42
CA LYS A 267 7.95 22.81 -3.12
C LYS A 267 6.63 23.01 -2.37
N ILE A 268 6.62 22.64 -1.10
CA ILE A 268 5.58 22.97 -0.13
C ILE A 268 6.25 23.67 1.04
N GLU A 269 5.75 24.83 1.45
CA GLU A 269 6.22 25.58 2.61
C GLU A 269 5.07 25.76 3.60
N VAL A 270 5.32 25.41 4.86
CA VAL A 270 4.39 25.58 5.98
C VAL A 270 5.16 26.26 7.12
N GLY A 271 4.99 27.57 7.29
CA GLY A 271 5.89 28.38 8.09
C GLY A 271 7.31 28.34 7.52
N ASP A 272 8.30 28.01 8.35
CA ASP A 272 9.70 27.86 7.92
C ASP A 272 10.03 26.45 7.43
N ALA A 273 9.11 25.49 7.62
CA ALA A 273 9.29 24.11 7.19
C ALA A 273 9.07 23.97 5.67
N VAL A 274 10.02 23.31 4.99
CA VAL A 274 10.03 23.18 3.53
C VAL A 274 10.17 21.74 3.12
N LEU A 275 9.24 21.27 2.30
CA LEU A 275 9.35 19.97 1.60
C LEU A 275 9.52 20.16 0.10
N ARG A 276 10.24 19.26 -0.54
CA ARG A 276 10.44 19.24 -1.98
C ARG A 276 9.98 17.92 -2.58
N ASN A 277 9.55 17.98 -3.85
CA ASN A 277 9.12 16.82 -4.63
C ASN A 277 8.06 16.00 -3.88
N VAL A 278 6.95 16.64 -3.58
CA VAL A 278 5.82 16.03 -2.90
C VAL A 278 4.78 15.59 -3.91
N GLU A 279 4.42 14.33 -3.87
CA GLU A 279 3.33 13.81 -4.68
C GLU A 279 1.98 14.28 -4.13
N ALA A 280 1.10 14.70 -5.02
CA ALA A 280 -0.23 15.17 -4.69
C ALA A 280 -1.25 14.68 -5.72
N SER A 281 -2.49 14.52 -5.29
CA SER A 281 -3.62 14.18 -6.14
C SER A 281 -4.43 15.40 -6.53
N VAL A 282 -4.83 15.49 -7.78
CA VAL A 282 -5.82 16.47 -8.24
C VAL A 282 -7.18 15.79 -8.29
N ALA A 283 -8.07 16.17 -7.39
CA ALA A 283 -9.44 15.70 -7.41
C ALA A 283 -10.21 16.35 -8.59
N HIS A 284 -10.84 15.53 -9.42
CA HIS A 284 -11.66 16.00 -10.55
C HIS A 284 -13.02 16.56 -10.08
N ASN A 285 -13.02 17.26 -8.95
CA ASN A 285 -14.17 17.95 -8.39
C ASN A 285 -13.77 19.39 -8.11
N GLN A 286 -14.55 20.33 -8.65
CA GLN A 286 -14.30 21.78 -8.50
C GLN A 286 -14.46 22.29 -7.07
N GLN A 287 -15.18 21.57 -6.23
CA GLN A 287 -15.43 21.90 -4.82
C GLN A 287 -14.65 21.00 -3.85
N ALA A 288 -13.70 20.20 -4.35
CA ALA A 288 -12.88 19.40 -3.46
C ALA A 288 -12.06 20.31 -2.53
N PRO A 289 -12.03 20.02 -1.23
CA PRO A 289 -11.18 20.77 -0.32
C PRO A 289 -9.70 20.51 -0.61
N LEU A 290 -8.87 21.49 -0.33
CA LEU A 290 -7.42 21.30 -0.33
C LEU A 290 -7.05 20.61 0.98
N LEU A 291 -6.45 19.41 0.89
CA LEU A 291 -6.13 18.59 2.05
C LEU A 291 -4.61 18.45 2.20
N LEU A 292 -4.11 18.72 3.40
CA LEU A 292 -2.75 18.42 3.81
C LEU A 292 -2.76 17.08 4.53
N GLY A 293 -2.43 16.01 3.81
CA GLY A 293 -2.57 14.63 4.26
C GLY A 293 -1.32 14.06 4.93
N GLN A 294 -1.44 12.82 5.38
CA GLN A 294 -0.44 12.11 6.19
C GLN A 294 0.94 12.04 5.51
N SER A 295 0.99 11.78 4.20
CA SER A 295 2.26 11.68 3.45
C SER A 295 3.16 12.92 3.55
N VAL A 296 2.58 14.09 3.79
CA VAL A 296 3.30 15.34 3.99
C VAL A 296 3.58 15.59 5.46
N LEU A 297 2.60 15.32 6.32
CA LEU A 297 2.75 15.51 7.76
C LEU A 297 3.92 14.69 8.32
N GLU A 298 4.06 13.45 7.90
CA GLU A 298 5.18 12.56 8.27
C GLU A 298 6.54 13.10 7.82
N ARG A 299 6.61 13.71 6.65
CA ARG A 299 7.86 14.27 6.12
C ARG A 299 8.28 15.59 6.77
N PHE A 300 7.37 16.27 7.44
CA PHE A 300 7.72 17.47 8.23
C PHE A 300 8.41 17.16 9.56
N GLY A 301 8.46 15.89 9.97
CA GLY A 301 9.05 15.49 11.25
C GLY A 301 8.04 15.47 12.39
N THR A 302 8.42 15.97 13.56
CA THR A 302 7.52 15.99 14.72
C THR A 302 6.50 17.11 14.59
N ILE A 303 5.21 16.73 14.56
CA ILE A 303 4.10 17.65 14.48
C ILE A 303 3.32 17.64 15.79
N THR A 304 3.11 18.83 16.36
CA THR A 304 2.25 19.02 17.53
C THR A 304 1.10 19.95 17.17
N ILE A 305 -0.13 19.54 17.46
CA ILE A 305 -1.33 20.37 17.29
C ILE A 305 -1.74 20.93 18.65
N ASP A 306 -1.52 22.23 18.85
CA ASP A 306 -1.99 22.97 20.01
C ASP A 306 -3.43 23.43 19.77
N ASN A 307 -4.38 22.62 20.22
CA ASN A 307 -5.81 22.89 20.05
C ASN A 307 -6.30 24.07 20.89
N ILE A 308 -5.56 24.46 21.94
CA ILE A 308 -5.94 25.57 22.83
C ILE A 308 -5.65 26.90 22.13
N ASN A 309 -4.46 27.03 21.56
CA ASN A 309 -4.01 28.25 20.88
C ASN A 309 -4.20 28.20 19.36
N SER A 310 -4.75 27.08 18.82
CA SER A 310 -4.92 26.85 17.39
C SER A 310 -3.61 27.00 16.61
N ARG A 311 -2.54 26.34 17.08
CA ARG A 311 -1.22 26.37 16.46
C ARG A 311 -0.78 25.00 16.00
N LEU A 312 -0.14 24.96 14.84
CA LEU A 312 0.63 23.82 14.35
C LEU A 312 2.09 24.10 14.64
N ILE A 313 2.73 23.21 15.36
CA ILE A 313 4.15 23.28 15.72
C ILE A 313 4.86 22.17 14.96
N ILE A 314 5.84 22.54 14.14
CA ILE A 314 6.66 21.63 13.33
C ILE A 314 8.10 21.74 13.85
N ALA A 315 8.67 20.61 14.29
CA ALA A 315 10.06 20.47 14.68
C ALA A 315 10.77 19.57 13.66
N GLN A 316 11.74 20.14 12.93
CA GLN A 316 12.59 19.45 11.95
C GLN A 316 13.99 19.28 12.49
#